data_7c9df952789c6b9e2df3ae493337b16a
#
_entry.id   7c9df952789c6b9e2df3ae493337b16a
#
_cell.length_a   1.000
_cell.length_b   1.000
_cell.length_c   1.000
_cell.angle_alpha   90.00
_cell.angle_beta   90.00
_cell.angle_gamma   90.00
#
_symmetry.space_group_name_H-M   'P 1'
#
loop_
_entity.id
_entity.type
_entity.pdbx_description
1 polymer ?
#
loop_
_entity_poly.entity_id
_entity_poly.type
_entity_poly.pdbx_seq_one_letter_code
_entity_poly.pdbx_strand_id
1 'polypeptide(L)'
;CVRDLNLLEVLLDSGYEAIEDIGEKIDRVRWLFESQLDPNDWRTVKENSIGIRYMPLTTRNHARMGSRERVIEVAERHPDRLRVELHALVTRVLLDNNRRAIGVEYLRGKNLYRAHAHPSADSGERCTAYASREVVLAGGAFNTPQLLMLSGIGPREELQRHGIEVKVDLSGVGNNLQDRYEVGVVNRMDFTEWEIFQGAKFDTTDPQFRLWIAQRNGPYITNGAVLSLFKRSASQRPLPDLFLLAILGRFEGYFPTYSDLFATNLNYLTWAVLKAHTNNRAGQVKLRSSDPRDVPEINFRYFEEGTPDGGEDLDSVVDGIRFVRRLTEKLKKRGIIAKEELPGEQTQSDDDLRDYIRSHAWGHHASCTCAIGPREQNGVLGSDFRVHGTQGLRVVDASVFPRIPGFFIASAVYMIGEKAADVILTEAKR
;
A
#
# COMPACT_ATOMS: atom_id res chain seq x y z
N CYS A 1 25.89 -8.94 -0.97
CA CYS A 1 25.35 -9.16 -2.33
C CYS A 1 26.46 -9.66 -3.27
N VAL A 2 27.63 -9.07 -3.29
CA VAL A 2 28.69 -9.37 -4.29
C VAL A 2 29.31 -10.78 -4.14
N ARG A 3 29.04 -11.51 -3.07
CA ARG A 3 29.56 -12.86 -2.85
C ARG A 3 28.64 -13.97 -3.35
N ASP A 4 27.35 -13.70 -3.48
CA ASP A 4 26.38 -14.63 -4.05
C ASP A 4 26.44 -14.54 -5.58
N LEU A 5 27.10 -15.51 -6.21
CA LEU A 5 27.32 -15.53 -7.66
C LEU A 5 26.00 -15.74 -8.43
N ASN A 6 25.09 -16.52 -7.89
CA ASN A 6 23.77 -16.74 -8.51
C ASN A 6 22.96 -15.43 -8.52
N LEU A 7 22.98 -14.69 -7.40
CA LEU A 7 22.34 -13.40 -7.32
C LEU A 7 22.96 -12.38 -8.28
N LEU A 8 24.30 -12.35 -8.35
CA LEU A 8 24.99 -11.45 -9.28
C LEU A 8 24.61 -11.74 -10.74
N GLU A 9 24.52 -13.02 -11.11
CA GLU A 9 24.13 -13.45 -12.45
C GLU A 9 22.68 -13.02 -12.78
N VAL A 10 21.74 -13.24 -11.87
CA VAL A 10 20.36 -12.79 -12.01
C VAL A 10 20.27 -11.27 -12.19
N LEU A 11 21.02 -10.51 -11.41
CA LEU A 11 21.05 -9.05 -11.51
C LEU A 11 21.64 -8.55 -12.82
N LEU A 12 22.71 -9.18 -13.30
CA LEU A 12 23.37 -8.79 -14.57
C LEU A 12 22.48 -9.12 -15.78
N ASP A 13 21.96 -10.34 -15.87
CA ASP A 13 21.12 -10.75 -17.00
C ASP A 13 19.79 -9.98 -17.03
N SER A 14 19.09 -9.87 -15.89
CA SER A 14 17.84 -9.11 -15.84
C SER A 14 18.06 -7.60 -16.04
N GLY A 15 19.15 -7.04 -15.52
CA GLY A 15 19.53 -5.65 -15.70
C GLY A 15 19.88 -5.32 -17.16
N TYR A 16 20.59 -6.22 -17.83
CA TYR A 16 20.91 -6.06 -19.25
C TYR A 16 19.64 -6.04 -20.12
N GLU A 17 18.74 -7.01 -19.94
CA GLU A 17 17.46 -7.05 -20.66
C GLU A 17 16.59 -5.83 -20.39
N ALA A 18 16.59 -5.34 -19.14
CA ALA A 18 15.87 -4.13 -18.77
C ALA A 18 16.42 -2.89 -19.51
N ILE A 19 17.74 -2.80 -19.68
CA ILE A 19 18.38 -1.71 -20.43
C ILE A 19 18.09 -1.83 -21.92
N GLU A 20 18.06 -3.04 -22.48
CA GLU A 20 17.68 -3.29 -23.87
C GLU A 20 16.25 -2.84 -24.21
N ASP A 21 15.33 -2.83 -23.25
CA ASP A 21 13.96 -2.32 -23.41
C ASP A 21 13.88 -0.78 -23.43
N ILE A 22 14.98 -0.05 -23.09
CA ILE A 22 15.04 1.43 -23.06
C ILE A 22 15.37 2.02 -24.47
N GLY A 23 14.66 1.69 -25.52
CA GLY A 23 14.79 2.38 -26.79
C GLY A 23 16.17 2.32 -27.48
N GLU A 24 16.60 3.38 -28.15
CA GLU A 24 17.82 3.42 -28.96
C GLU A 24 19.12 3.40 -28.13
N LYS A 25 20.22 2.92 -28.74
CA LYS A 25 21.54 2.80 -28.06
C LYS A 25 22.03 4.11 -27.43
N ILE A 26 21.76 5.24 -28.04
CA ILE A 26 22.20 6.56 -27.55
C ILE A 26 21.42 6.94 -26.28
N ASP A 27 20.15 6.62 -26.21
CA ASP A 27 19.31 6.86 -25.04
C ASP A 27 19.70 5.96 -23.87
N ARG A 28 20.12 4.71 -24.14
CA ARG A 28 20.64 3.78 -23.12
C ARG A 28 21.93 4.28 -22.50
N VAL A 29 22.87 4.78 -23.33
CA VAL A 29 24.14 5.35 -22.83
C VAL A 29 23.88 6.60 -22.03
N ARG A 30 23.03 7.50 -22.53
CA ARG A 30 22.60 8.70 -21.81
C ARG A 30 21.95 8.35 -20.48
N TRP A 31 21.05 7.37 -20.48
CA TRP A 31 20.39 6.92 -19.27
C TRP A 31 21.37 6.40 -18.21
N LEU A 32 22.40 5.61 -18.58
CA LEU A 32 23.42 5.09 -17.67
C LEU A 32 24.24 6.21 -17.00
N PHE A 33 24.51 7.30 -17.71
CA PHE A 33 25.37 8.37 -17.21
C PHE A 33 24.61 9.56 -16.60
N GLU A 34 23.38 9.82 -17.04
CA GLU A 34 22.60 10.98 -16.63
C GLU A 34 21.42 10.62 -15.71
N SER A 35 21.03 9.34 -15.64
CA SER A 35 19.85 8.97 -14.89
C SER A 35 20.06 8.99 -13.37
N GLN A 36 19.15 9.64 -12.69
CA GLN A 36 19.00 9.48 -11.26
C GLN A 36 18.29 8.14 -10.99
N LEU A 37 18.94 7.24 -10.25
CA LEU A 37 18.37 5.94 -9.90
C LEU A 37 17.37 6.03 -8.74
N ASP A 38 17.32 7.16 -8.04
CA ASP A 38 16.34 7.40 -6.98
C ASP A 38 14.96 7.71 -7.59
N PRO A 39 13.94 6.88 -7.36
CA PRO A 39 12.60 7.09 -7.88
C PRO A 39 11.89 8.31 -7.28
N ASN A 40 12.39 8.86 -6.17
CA ASN A 40 11.85 10.08 -5.56
C ASN A 40 12.56 11.36 -6.04
N ASP A 41 13.57 11.25 -6.89
CA ASP A 41 14.21 12.44 -7.48
C ASP A 41 13.22 13.15 -8.41
N TRP A 42 12.97 14.45 -8.16
CA TRP A 42 12.01 15.25 -8.93
C TRP A 42 12.33 15.30 -10.44
N ARG A 43 13.59 15.16 -10.82
CA ARG A 43 14.03 15.13 -12.22
C ARG A 43 13.54 13.87 -12.91
N THR A 44 13.69 12.71 -12.25
CA THR A 44 13.15 11.43 -12.73
C THR A 44 11.64 11.49 -12.92
N VAL A 45 10.93 12.09 -11.95
CA VAL A 45 9.47 12.26 -12.01
C VAL A 45 9.07 13.24 -13.14
N LYS A 46 9.77 14.36 -13.28
CA LYS A 46 9.49 15.36 -14.32
C LYS A 46 9.67 14.80 -15.75
N GLU A 47 10.66 13.95 -15.94
CA GLU A 47 10.96 13.35 -17.25
C GLU A 47 10.10 12.11 -17.52
N ASN A 48 9.31 11.65 -16.55
CA ASN A 48 8.53 10.40 -16.64
C ASN A 48 9.41 9.22 -17.09
N SER A 49 10.63 9.14 -16.57
CA SER A 49 11.64 8.22 -17.05
C SER A 49 11.34 6.77 -16.63
N ILE A 50 11.68 5.85 -17.53
CA ILE A 50 11.58 4.40 -17.33
C ILE A 50 12.95 3.79 -16.97
N GLY A 51 12.99 2.48 -16.65
CA GLY A 51 14.21 1.72 -16.43
C GLY A 51 14.47 1.38 -14.97
N ILE A 52 15.70 0.97 -14.66
CA ILE A 52 16.13 0.50 -13.34
C ILE A 52 16.06 1.64 -12.33
N ARG A 53 15.61 1.31 -11.10
CA ARG A 53 15.54 2.23 -9.96
C ARG A 53 16.03 1.57 -8.69
N TYR A 54 16.54 2.37 -7.76
CA TYR A 54 16.74 1.91 -6.39
C TYR A 54 15.40 1.65 -5.71
N MET A 55 15.39 0.65 -4.82
CA MET A 55 14.26 0.47 -3.91
C MET A 55 14.40 1.44 -2.73
N PRO A 56 13.53 2.48 -2.65
CA PRO A 56 13.58 3.41 -1.52
C PRO A 56 13.07 2.73 -0.25
N LEU A 57 13.81 2.93 0.84
CA LEU A 57 13.49 2.37 2.15
C LEU A 57 13.32 3.48 3.18
N THR A 58 12.28 3.39 3.99
CA THR A 58 12.07 4.29 5.13
C THR A 58 12.88 3.78 6.32
N THR A 59 14.17 4.14 6.37
CA THR A 59 15.11 3.68 7.40
C THR A 59 15.91 4.82 7.99
N ARG A 60 16.36 4.63 9.24
CA ARG A 60 17.38 5.44 9.90
C ARG A 60 18.40 4.50 10.52
N ASN A 61 19.71 4.65 10.18
CA ASN A 61 20.77 3.74 10.60
C ASN A 61 20.45 2.26 10.31
N HIS A 62 19.96 1.98 9.09
CA HIS A 62 19.57 0.64 8.63
C HIS A 62 18.54 -0.08 9.51
N ALA A 63 17.74 0.66 10.25
CA ALA A 63 16.56 0.16 10.95
C ALA A 63 15.31 0.88 10.44
N ARG A 64 14.19 0.17 10.41
CA ARG A 64 12.90 0.77 9.99
C ARG A 64 12.62 2.02 10.82
N MET A 65 12.22 3.10 10.14
CA MET A 65 11.78 4.35 10.72
C MET A 65 10.44 4.74 10.09
N GLY A 66 9.35 4.39 10.75
CA GLY A 66 7.99 4.72 10.31
C GLY A 66 7.30 5.71 11.24
N SER A 67 6.01 5.92 11.02
CA SER A 67 5.18 6.77 11.88
C SER A 67 5.11 6.28 13.33
N ARG A 68 5.13 4.96 13.54
CA ARG A 68 5.16 4.38 14.89
C ARG A 68 6.39 4.83 15.70
N GLU A 69 7.58 4.69 15.13
CA GLU A 69 8.84 5.10 15.76
C GLU A 69 8.86 6.60 16.02
N ARG A 70 8.32 7.40 15.09
CA ARG A 70 8.19 8.85 15.25
C ARG A 70 7.25 9.24 16.38
N VAL A 71 6.07 8.59 16.48
CA VAL A 71 5.10 8.83 17.56
C VAL A 71 5.70 8.50 18.92
N ILE A 72 6.36 7.35 19.06
CA ILE A 72 7.03 6.94 20.32
C ILE A 72 8.10 7.99 20.70
N GLU A 73 8.99 8.35 19.77
CA GLU A 73 10.03 9.35 19.99
C GLU A 73 9.48 10.69 20.48
N VAL A 74 8.35 11.15 19.89
CA VAL A 74 7.72 12.40 20.27
C VAL A 74 7.00 12.29 21.63
N ALA A 75 6.33 11.17 21.89
CA ALA A 75 5.65 10.96 23.17
C ALA A 75 6.65 10.88 24.35
N GLU A 76 7.81 10.30 24.15
CA GLU A 76 8.89 10.26 25.15
C GLU A 76 9.50 11.65 25.41
N ARG A 77 9.66 12.48 24.36
CA ARG A 77 10.20 13.86 24.51
C ARG A 77 9.19 14.85 25.08
N HIS A 78 7.91 14.63 24.85
CA HIS A 78 6.83 15.55 25.20
C HIS A 78 5.64 14.83 25.84
N PRO A 79 5.84 14.15 27.00
CA PRO A 79 4.80 13.34 27.64
C PRO A 79 3.62 14.17 28.16
N ASP A 80 3.81 15.46 28.35
CA ASP A 80 2.78 16.46 28.70
C ASP A 80 1.91 16.89 27.52
N ARG A 81 2.35 16.61 26.27
CA ARG A 81 1.72 17.11 25.03
C ARG A 81 1.19 15.99 24.14
N LEU A 82 1.79 14.82 24.18
CA LEU A 82 1.36 13.67 23.38
C LEU A 82 1.14 12.46 24.28
N ARG A 83 -0.12 12.05 24.39
CA ARG A 83 -0.52 10.79 25.03
C ARG A 83 -1.02 9.81 23.99
N VAL A 84 -0.53 8.58 24.08
CA VAL A 84 -0.98 7.46 23.24
C VAL A 84 -1.81 6.52 24.10
N GLU A 85 -3.10 6.38 23.76
CA GLU A 85 -4.00 5.42 24.43
C GLU A 85 -4.08 4.14 23.59
N LEU A 86 -3.55 3.04 24.13
CA LEU A 86 -3.58 1.73 23.49
C LEU A 86 -4.84 0.95 23.88
N HIS A 87 -5.19 -0.05 23.07
CA HIS A 87 -6.38 -0.88 23.29
C HIS A 87 -7.68 -0.07 23.36
N ALA A 88 -7.74 1.01 22.60
CA ALA A 88 -8.88 1.91 22.49
C ALA A 88 -9.49 1.81 21.09
N LEU A 89 -10.61 1.14 20.97
CA LEU A 89 -11.38 1.05 19.72
C LEU A 89 -12.39 2.20 19.68
N VAL A 90 -12.15 3.21 18.87
CA VAL A 90 -13.08 4.33 18.69
C VAL A 90 -14.35 3.82 17.99
N THR A 91 -15.50 4.14 18.56
CA THR A 91 -16.80 3.63 18.10
C THR A 91 -17.60 4.69 17.34
N ARG A 92 -17.45 5.97 17.70
CA ARG A 92 -18.06 7.10 17.01
C ARG A 92 -17.44 8.45 17.41
N VAL A 93 -17.59 9.42 16.54
CA VAL A 93 -17.36 10.83 16.83
C VAL A 93 -18.60 11.41 17.52
N LEU A 94 -18.39 12.15 18.59
CA LEU A 94 -19.45 12.88 19.29
C LEU A 94 -19.63 14.26 18.65
N LEU A 95 -20.84 14.52 18.16
CA LEU A 95 -21.22 15.81 17.58
C LEU A 95 -22.25 16.50 18.46
N ASP A 96 -22.11 17.81 18.64
CA ASP A 96 -23.13 18.65 19.25
C ASP A 96 -24.27 18.99 18.28
N ASN A 97 -25.26 19.74 18.74
CA ASN A 97 -26.43 20.15 17.93
C ASN A 97 -26.05 21.01 16.71
N ASN A 98 -24.89 21.64 16.71
CA ASN A 98 -24.34 22.44 15.61
C ASN A 98 -23.44 21.62 14.68
N ARG A 99 -23.41 20.29 14.86
CA ARG A 99 -22.52 19.37 14.14
C ARG A 99 -21.05 19.64 14.36
N ARG A 100 -20.67 20.20 15.50
CA ARG A 100 -19.30 20.36 15.91
C ARG A 100 -18.82 19.08 16.59
N ALA A 101 -17.66 18.58 16.18
CA ALA A 101 -16.99 17.46 16.85
C ALA A 101 -16.47 17.92 18.22
N ILE A 102 -16.97 17.26 19.28
CA ILE A 102 -16.66 17.57 20.68
C ILE A 102 -15.87 16.45 21.36
N GLY A 103 -15.60 15.35 20.66
CA GLY A 103 -14.85 14.21 21.18
C GLY A 103 -15.15 12.92 20.48
N VAL A 104 -14.74 11.81 21.08
CA VAL A 104 -14.99 10.46 20.61
C VAL A 104 -15.47 9.56 21.74
N GLU A 105 -16.32 8.60 21.40
CA GLU A 105 -16.60 7.44 22.25
C GLU A 105 -15.70 6.28 21.80
N TYR A 106 -15.18 5.50 22.73
CA TYR A 106 -14.37 4.34 22.44
C TYR A 106 -14.57 3.22 23.45
N LEU A 107 -14.26 2.00 23.04
CA LEU A 107 -14.22 0.81 23.90
C LEU A 107 -12.76 0.56 24.29
N ARG A 108 -12.49 0.46 25.59
CA ARG A 108 -11.20 0.04 26.13
C ARG A 108 -11.19 -1.47 26.32
N GLY A 109 -10.23 -2.15 25.68
CA GLY A 109 -10.05 -3.60 25.76
C GLY A 109 -9.14 -4.11 24.67
N LYS A 110 -8.47 -5.23 24.93
CA LYS A 110 -7.58 -5.86 23.94
C LYS A 110 -8.39 -6.62 22.89
N ASN A 111 -7.95 -6.53 21.62
CA ASN A 111 -8.46 -7.33 20.50
C ASN A 111 -9.97 -7.23 20.28
N LEU A 112 -10.57 -6.07 20.58
CA LEU A 112 -12.02 -5.87 20.44
C LEU A 112 -12.49 -5.85 18.99
N TYR A 113 -11.63 -5.37 18.05
CA TYR A 113 -11.96 -5.32 16.63
C TYR A 113 -11.90 -6.71 16.00
N ARG A 114 -12.96 -7.11 15.30
CA ARG A 114 -13.12 -8.49 14.79
C ARG A 114 -12.23 -8.84 13.60
N ALA A 115 -11.46 -7.88 13.06
CA ALA A 115 -10.39 -8.17 12.11
C ALA A 115 -9.14 -8.78 12.77
N HIS A 116 -9.05 -8.77 14.11
CA HIS A 116 -7.94 -9.41 14.80
C HIS A 116 -7.97 -10.93 14.61
N ALA A 117 -6.82 -11.60 14.47
CA ALA A 117 -6.75 -13.05 14.30
C ALA A 117 -7.42 -13.83 15.46
N HIS A 118 -7.40 -13.25 16.68
CA HIS A 118 -8.05 -13.76 17.87
C HIS A 118 -8.89 -12.66 18.52
N PRO A 119 -10.08 -12.35 17.97
CA PRO A 119 -10.92 -11.28 18.51
C PRO A 119 -11.45 -11.64 19.88
N SER A 120 -11.50 -10.67 20.77
CA SER A 120 -12.05 -10.84 22.12
C SER A 120 -13.57 -11.02 22.08
N ALA A 121 -14.08 -11.91 22.92
CA ALA A 121 -15.51 -12.02 23.22
C ALA A 121 -16.00 -10.90 24.16
N ASP A 122 -15.07 -10.20 24.84
CA ASP A 122 -15.38 -9.08 25.74
C ASP A 122 -16.00 -7.92 24.97
N SER A 123 -16.97 -7.23 25.60
CA SER A 123 -17.59 -6.03 25.05
C SER A 123 -16.70 -4.77 25.17
N GLY A 124 -15.68 -4.81 26.03
CA GLY A 124 -14.86 -3.66 26.38
C GLY A 124 -15.55 -2.66 27.31
N GLU A 125 -14.77 -1.82 27.95
CA GLU A 125 -15.25 -0.72 28.80
C GLU A 125 -15.56 0.50 27.93
N ARG A 126 -16.77 1.05 28.04
CA ARG A 126 -17.19 2.26 27.32
C ARG A 126 -16.56 3.50 27.94
N CYS A 127 -15.79 4.24 27.17
CA CYS A 127 -15.07 5.44 27.56
C CYS A 127 -15.37 6.60 26.60
N THR A 128 -15.09 7.83 27.08
CA THR A 128 -15.22 9.06 26.29
C THR A 128 -13.96 9.89 26.39
N ALA A 129 -13.50 10.46 25.28
CA ALA A 129 -12.45 11.48 25.23
C ALA A 129 -13.01 12.75 24.59
N TYR A 130 -12.95 13.87 25.30
CA TYR A 130 -13.42 15.16 24.81
C TYR A 130 -12.30 15.94 24.09
N ALA A 131 -12.67 16.63 23.03
CA ALA A 131 -11.79 17.50 22.27
C ALA A 131 -12.17 18.97 22.47
N SER A 132 -11.22 19.80 22.93
CA SER A 132 -11.43 21.24 23.08
C SER A 132 -11.34 22.02 21.77
N ARG A 133 -10.62 21.46 20.77
CA ARG A 133 -10.42 22.10 19.44
C ARG A 133 -11.01 21.31 18.33
N GLU A 134 -10.42 20.16 18.00
CA GLU A 134 -10.75 19.35 16.84
C GLU A 134 -10.59 17.85 17.13
N VAL A 135 -11.30 17.04 16.36
CA VAL A 135 -11.09 15.59 16.20
C VAL A 135 -10.49 15.36 14.82
N VAL A 136 -9.39 14.62 14.75
CA VAL A 136 -8.75 14.22 13.47
C VAL A 136 -8.84 12.72 13.33
N LEU A 137 -9.51 12.24 12.29
CA LEU A 137 -9.59 10.83 11.96
C LEU A 137 -8.40 10.43 11.08
N ALA A 138 -7.72 9.35 11.44
CA ALA A 138 -6.58 8.79 10.74
C ALA A 138 -6.66 7.24 10.70
N GLY A 139 -7.86 6.70 10.53
CA GLY A 139 -8.14 5.25 10.54
C GLY A 139 -7.84 4.54 9.24
N GLY A 140 -7.47 5.28 8.17
CA GLY A 140 -7.19 4.74 6.85
C GLY A 140 -8.44 4.47 6.02
N ALA A 141 -8.23 3.96 4.80
CA ALA A 141 -9.27 3.86 3.77
C ALA A 141 -10.47 2.98 4.15
N PHE A 142 -10.35 2.10 5.13
CA PHE A 142 -11.44 1.21 5.56
C PHE A 142 -12.14 1.71 6.82
N ASN A 143 -11.37 2.07 7.85
CA ASN A 143 -11.94 2.39 9.14
C ASN A 143 -12.37 3.85 9.28
N THR A 144 -11.78 4.78 8.54
CA THR A 144 -12.24 6.18 8.56
C THR A 144 -13.65 6.34 7.98
N PRO A 145 -13.99 5.82 6.78
CA PRO A 145 -15.39 5.88 6.33
C PRO A 145 -16.34 5.08 7.22
N GLN A 146 -15.93 3.92 7.76
CA GLN A 146 -16.72 3.18 8.74
C GLN A 146 -17.06 4.04 9.95
N LEU A 147 -16.06 4.71 10.53
CA LEU A 147 -16.24 5.56 11.72
C LEU A 147 -17.11 6.78 11.42
N LEU A 148 -16.97 7.41 10.25
CA LEU A 148 -17.86 8.48 9.83
C LEU A 148 -19.32 8.00 9.74
N MET A 149 -19.56 6.86 9.09
CA MET A 149 -20.91 6.28 8.98
C MET A 149 -21.51 5.94 10.35
N LEU A 150 -20.73 5.29 11.24
CA LEU A 150 -21.16 4.99 12.62
C LEU A 150 -21.46 6.26 13.44
N SER A 151 -20.93 7.41 13.02
CA SER A 151 -21.17 8.73 13.64
C SER A 151 -22.37 9.47 13.03
N GLY A 152 -23.07 8.87 12.05
CA GLY A 152 -24.18 9.50 11.35
C GLY A 152 -23.77 10.41 10.19
N ILE A 153 -22.55 10.27 9.68
CA ILE A 153 -21.99 11.05 8.56
C ILE A 153 -21.74 10.09 7.38
N GLY A 154 -22.54 10.15 6.33
CA GLY A 154 -22.40 9.22 5.20
C GLY A 154 -23.64 9.19 4.30
N PRO A 155 -23.68 8.23 3.35
CA PRO A 155 -24.82 8.05 2.46
C PRO A 155 -26.11 7.77 3.27
N ARG A 156 -27.14 8.57 3.07
CA ARG A 156 -28.41 8.48 3.80
C ARG A 156 -28.98 7.07 3.83
N GLU A 157 -29.07 6.42 2.67
CA GLU A 157 -29.66 5.08 2.55
C GLU A 157 -28.86 4.02 3.32
N GLU A 158 -27.53 4.13 3.32
CA GLU A 158 -26.65 3.24 4.06
C GLU A 158 -26.84 3.39 5.57
N LEU A 159 -26.89 4.63 6.07
CA LEU A 159 -27.11 4.92 7.48
C LEU A 159 -28.49 4.42 7.95
N GLN A 160 -29.54 4.69 7.18
CA GLN A 160 -30.92 4.25 7.49
C GLN A 160 -31.05 2.73 7.50
N ARG A 161 -30.37 2.00 6.60
CA ARG A 161 -30.34 0.54 6.57
C ARG A 161 -29.87 -0.07 7.88
N HIS A 162 -28.95 0.60 8.55
CA HIS A 162 -28.38 0.15 9.83
C HIS A 162 -29.02 0.84 11.06
N GLY A 163 -30.12 1.57 10.89
CA GLY A 163 -30.80 2.28 11.97
C GLY A 163 -30.00 3.43 12.58
N ILE A 164 -29.06 3.99 11.83
CA ILE A 164 -28.21 5.10 12.26
C ILE A 164 -28.85 6.43 11.85
N GLU A 165 -28.99 7.35 12.84
CA GLU A 165 -29.49 8.71 12.60
C GLU A 165 -28.58 9.47 11.62
N VAL A 166 -29.19 10.05 10.56
CA VAL A 166 -28.48 10.85 9.56
C VAL A 166 -28.23 12.25 10.08
N LYS A 167 -27.04 12.54 10.52
CA LYS A 167 -26.60 13.87 10.96
C LYS A 167 -26.09 14.72 9.80
N VAL A 168 -25.33 14.10 8.91
CA VAL A 168 -24.82 14.72 7.67
C VAL A 168 -24.97 13.73 6.53
N ASP A 169 -25.82 14.03 5.57
CA ASP A 169 -25.93 13.26 4.33
C ASP A 169 -24.74 13.59 3.43
N LEU A 170 -23.84 12.62 3.25
CA LEU A 170 -22.57 12.80 2.54
C LEU A 170 -22.26 11.54 1.72
N SER A 171 -22.75 11.53 0.50
CA SER A 171 -22.76 10.36 -0.40
C SER A 171 -21.37 9.84 -0.77
N GLY A 172 -20.32 10.67 -0.69
CA GLY A 172 -18.95 10.27 -1.02
C GLY A 172 -18.30 9.36 0.02
N VAL A 173 -18.80 9.31 1.26
CA VAL A 173 -18.19 8.49 2.33
C VAL A 173 -18.29 7.01 1.98
N GLY A 174 -17.13 6.35 1.94
CA GLY A 174 -16.99 4.93 1.61
C GLY A 174 -17.03 4.60 0.12
N ASN A 175 -17.31 5.57 -0.75
CA ASN A 175 -17.27 5.42 -2.20
C ASN A 175 -15.88 5.74 -2.76
N ASN A 176 -15.64 5.42 -4.05
CA ASN A 176 -14.38 5.71 -4.75
C ASN A 176 -13.17 4.94 -4.15
N LEU A 177 -13.38 3.78 -3.51
CA LEU A 177 -12.26 2.94 -3.07
C LEU A 177 -11.41 2.55 -4.27
N GLN A 178 -10.13 2.87 -4.20
CA GLN A 178 -9.13 2.56 -5.22
C GLN A 178 -7.96 1.80 -4.60
N ASP A 179 -7.37 0.93 -5.42
CA ASP A 179 -6.15 0.21 -5.08
C ASP A 179 -5.30 -0.02 -6.33
N ARG A 180 -4.13 -0.62 -6.18
CA ARG A 180 -3.28 -1.14 -7.24
C ARG A 180 -3.66 -2.56 -7.57
N TYR A 181 -3.32 -3.00 -8.79
CA TYR A 181 -3.34 -4.41 -9.14
C TYR A 181 -1.91 -4.92 -9.12
N GLU A 182 -1.68 -5.97 -8.38
CA GLU A 182 -0.37 -6.59 -8.24
C GLU A 182 -0.48 -8.10 -8.39
N VAL A 183 0.46 -8.71 -9.11
CA VAL A 183 0.55 -10.17 -9.28
C VAL A 183 2.00 -10.62 -9.22
N GLY A 184 2.25 -11.86 -8.83
CA GLY A 184 3.57 -12.48 -8.81
C GLY A 184 3.85 -13.30 -10.06
N VAL A 185 5.07 -13.18 -10.60
CA VAL A 185 5.68 -14.19 -11.47
C VAL A 185 6.71 -14.92 -10.62
N VAL A 186 6.36 -16.12 -10.17
CA VAL A 186 7.11 -16.88 -9.16
C VAL A 186 7.97 -17.93 -9.81
N ASN A 187 9.29 -17.82 -9.67
CA ASN A 187 10.25 -18.73 -10.24
C ASN A 187 10.98 -19.51 -9.15
N ARG A 188 11.02 -20.83 -9.26
CA ARG A 188 11.86 -21.71 -8.45
C ARG A 188 13.21 -21.89 -9.15
N MET A 189 14.28 -21.65 -8.40
CA MET A 189 15.65 -21.75 -8.88
C MET A 189 16.16 -23.19 -8.82
N ASP A 190 17.18 -23.51 -9.64
CA ASP A 190 17.82 -24.84 -9.71
C ASP A 190 19.00 -24.98 -8.70
N PHE A 191 18.80 -24.47 -7.50
CA PHE A 191 19.69 -24.62 -6.35
C PHE A 191 18.85 -24.70 -5.07
N THR A 192 19.47 -25.08 -3.94
CA THR A 192 18.72 -25.31 -2.69
C THR A 192 18.35 -24.04 -1.93
N GLU A 193 19.23 -23.03 -1.94
CA GLU A 193 19.05 -21.73 -1.27
C GLU A 193 19.95 -20.67 -1.88
N TRP A 194 19.57 -19.42 -1.78
CA TRP A 194 20.45 -18.28 -2.06
C TRP A 194 21.59 -18.25 -1.03
N GLU A 195 22.83 -18.00 -1.46
CA GLU A 195 23.98 -17.91 -0.53
C GLU A 195 23.76 -16.83 0.54
N ILE A 196 23.08 -15.73 0.16
CA ILE A 196 22.74 -14.65 1.09
C ILE A 196 21.82 -15.11 2.23
N PHE A 197 21.10 -16.22 2.06
CA PHE A 197 20.21 -16.80 3.07
C PHE A 197 20.81 -18.00 3.79
N GLN A 198 22.08 -18.31 3.55
CA GLN A 198 22.71 -19.44 4.20
C GLN A 198 22.59 -19.37 5.72
N GLY A 199 21.94 -20.39 6.30
CA GLY A 199 21.65 -20.46 7.73
C GLY A 199 20.55 -19.52 8.23
N ALA A 200 19.81 -18.87 7.34
CA ALA A 200 18.68 -18.01 7.71
C ALA A 200 17.55 -18.80 8.40
N LYS A 201 16.98 -18.22 9.46
CA LYS A 201 15.86 -18.76 10.24
C LYS A 201 14.68 -17.80 10.32
N PHE A 202 14.88 -16.55 9.94
CA PHE A 202 13.90 -15.46 10.03
C PHE A 202 13.31 -15.24 11.43
N ASP A 203 14.08 -15.56 12.48
CA ASP A 203 13.74 -15.34 13.87
C ASP A 203 14.87 -14.65 14.64
N THR A 204 14.71 -14.44 15.94
CA THR A 204 15.72 -13.77 16.79
C THR A 204 17.00 -14.61 17.00
N THR A 205 17.01 -15.88 16.63
CA THR A 205 18.18 -16.77 16.67
C THR A 205 18.98 -16.77 15.38
N ASP A 206 18.45 -16.16 14.32
CA ASP A 206 19.07 -16.05 13.02
C ASP A 206 20.44 -15.35 13.10
N PRO A 207 21.51 -15.94 12.55
CA PRO A 207 22.83 -15.32 12.52
C PRO A 207 22.83 -13.96 11.82
N GLN A 208 22.06 -13.79 10.75
CA GLN A 208 21.95 -12.53 10.00
C GLN A 208 21.21 -11.46 10.82
N PHE A 209 20.19 -11.84 11.61
CA PHE A 209 19.54 -10.93 12.55
C PHE A 209 20.50 -10.46 13.63
N ARG A 210 21.32 -11.35 14.18
CA ARG A 210 22.36 -10.99 15.17
C ARG A 210 23.40 -10.05 14.59
N LEU A 211 23.84 -10.29 13.33
CA LEU A 211 24.72 -9.39 12.62
C LEU A 211 24.11 -7.99 12.47
N TRP A 212 22.84 -7.92 12.09
CA TRP A 212 22.12 -6.64 12.01
C TRP A 212 22.02 -5.94 13.36
N ILE A 213 21.70 -6.65 14.44
CA ILE A 213 21.64 -6.05 15.79
C ILE A 213 22.99 -5.46 16.18
N ALA A 214 24.10 -6.20 15.95
CA ALA A 214 25.44 -5.81 16.40
C ALA A 214 26.08 -4.73 15.53
N GLN A 215 25.86 -4.76 14.21
CA GLN A 215 26.61 -3.97 13.23
C GLN A 215 25.75 -3.18 12.25
N ARG A 216 24.44 -3.33 12.28
CA ARG A 216 23.52 -2.74 11.28
C ARG A 216 23.93 -3.09 9.85
N ASN A 217 24.29 -4.35 9.61
CA ASN A 217 24.76 -4.88 8.33
C ASN A 217 24.05 -6.21 7.98
N GLY A 218 24.26 -6.69 6.74
CA GLY A 218 23.67 -7.94 6.26
C GLY A 218 22.30 -7.79 5.62
N PRO A 219 21.62 -8.89 5.29
CA PRO A 219 20.33 -8.89 4.56
C PRO A 219 19.22 -8.11 5.25
N TYR A 220 19.22 -8.05 6.57
CA TYR A 220 18.18 -7.34 7.35
C TYR A 220 18.19 -5.81 7.20
N ILE A 221 19.18 -5.23 6.46
CA ILE A 221 19.13 -3.80 6.10
C ILE A 221 18.20 -3.50 4.92
N THR A 222 17.73 -4.54 4.21
CA THR A 222 16.84 -4.44 3.05
C THR A 222 15.47 -5.03 3.34
N ASN A 223 14.57 -4.93 2.38
CA ASN A 223 13.25 -5.58 2.40
C ASN A 223 13.18 -6.85 1.53
N GLY A 224 14.35 -7.39 1.11
CA GLY A 224 14.43 -8.55 0.23
C GLY A 224 14.29 -8.23 -1.26
N ALA A 225 13.98 -6.99 -1.61
CA ALA A 225 13.97 -6.55 -3.01
C ALA A 225 15.40 -6.30 -3.50
N VAL A 226 15.71 -6.81 -4.68
CA VAL A 226 17.07 -6.76 -5.26
C VAL A 226 17.14 -5.96 -6.54
N LEU A 227 16.03 -5.78 -7.26
CA LEU A 227 15.94 -4.97 -8.47
C LEU A 227 14.55 -4.37 -8.58
N SER A 228 14.45 -3.13 -9.04
CA SER A 228 13.17 -2.50 -9.36
C SER A 228 13.22 -1.78 -10.69
N LEU A 229 12.10 -1.78 -11.42
CA LEU A 229 11.98 -1.26 -12.76
C LEU A 229 10.70 -0.45 -12.90
N PHE A 230 10.80 0.72 -13.55
CA PHE A 230 9.65 1.48 -14.04
C PHE A 230 9.50 1.26 -15.55
N LYS A 231 8.28 0.95 -15.98
CA LYS A 231 7.98 0.67 -17.37
C LYS A 231 6.63 1.28 -17.77
N ARG A 232 6.50 1.62 -19.08
CA ARG A 232 5.18 1.81 -19.69
C ARG A 232 4.68 0.49 -20.24
N SER A 233 3.43 0.13 -19.93
CA SER A 233 2.78 -1.06 -20.52
C SER A 233 2.62 -0.93 -22.04
N ALA A 234 2.46 0.30 -22.52
CA ALA A 234 2.43 0.60 -23.94
C ALA A 234 3.11 1.94 -24.20
N SER A 235 3.74 2.10 -25.37
CA SER A 235 4.55 3.29 -25.72
C SER A 235 3.76 4.60 -25.70
N GLN A 236 2.46 4.55 -25.98
CA GLN A 236 1.56 5.72 -25.95
C GLN A 236 1.15 6.18 -24.55
N ARG A 237 1.49 5.42 -23.50
CA ARG A 237 1.19 5.85 -22.13
C ARG A 237 1.96 7.12 -21.77
N PRO A 238 1.29 8.17 -21.27
CA PRO A 238 1.97 9.41 -20.93
C PRO A 238 2.91 9.25 -19.73
N LEU A 239 2.58 8.35 -18.83
CA LEU A 239 3.34 8.05 -17.60
C LEU A 239 3.73 6.59 -17.55
N PRO A 240 4.86 6.23 -16.89
CA PRO A 240 5.11 4.84 -16.50
C PRO A 240 3.96 4.35 -15.63
N ASP A 241 3.43 3.18 -15.96
CA ASP A 241 2.25 2.62 -15.32
C ASP A 241 2.48 1.19 -14.78
N LEU A 242 3.67 0.65 -14.99
CA LEU A 242 4.13 -0.60 -14.40
C LEU A 242 5.33 -0.37 -13.51
N PHE A 243 5.29 -0.95 -12.32
CA PHE A 243 6.41 -1.13 -11.42
C PHE A 243 6.67 -2.62 -11.25
N LEU A 244 7.91 -3.04 -11.51
CA LEU A 244 8.32 -4.42 -11.40
C LEU A 244 9.38 -4.54 -10.31
N LEU A 245 9.21 -5.52 -9.45
CA LEU A 245 10.04 -5.71 -8.27
C LEU A 245 10.50 -7.15 -8.15
N ALA A 246 11.83 -7.37 -8.23
CA ALA A 246 12.43 -8.66 -7.98
C ALA A 246 12.68 -8.87 -6.49
N ILE A 247 12.11 -9.91 -5.91
CA ILE A 247 12.17 -10.27 -4.49
C ILE A 247 12.79 -11.67 -4.36
N LEU A 248 13.79 -11.80 -3.50
CA LEU A 248 14.35 -13.11 -3.15
C LEU A 248 13.41 -13.82 -2.18
N GLY A 249 12.60 -14.74 -2.70
CA GLY A 249 11.64 -15.51 -1.94
C GLY A 249 10.40 -15.88 -2.73
N ARG A 250 9.62 -16.79 -2.19
CA ARG A 250 8.32 -17.17 -2.72
C ARG A 250 7.26 -16.19 -2.21
N PHE A 251 6.74 -15.36 -3.11
CA PHE A 251 5.73 -14.37 -2.78
C PHE A 251 4.53 -14.43 -3.74
N GLU A 252 3.37 -14.77 -3.21
CA GLU A 252 2.14 -15.02 -3.96
C GLU A 252 1.02 -14.03 -3.58
N GLY A 253 1.34 -13.00 -2.80
CA GLY A 253 0.40 -12.01 -2.29
C GLY A 253 0.31 -12.00 -0.77
N TYR A 254 -0.59 -11.15 -0.25
CA TYR A 254 -0.80 -10.98 1.18
C TYR A 254 -2.00 -11.81 1.66
N PHE A 255 -1.73 -12.86 2.42
CA PHE A 255 -2.72 -13.70 3.11
C PHE A 255 -2.17 -14.07 4.49
N PRO A 256 -3.02 -14.51 5.44
CA PRO A 256 -2.53 -14.95 6.74
C PRO A 256 -1.41 -15.99 6.59
N THR A 257 -0.29 -15.79 7.28
CA THR A 257 0.92 -16.65 7.23
C THR A 257 1.74 -16.61 5.94
N TYR A 258 1.51 -15.65 5.00
CA TYR A 258 2.32 -15.54 3.78
C TYR A 258 3.84 -15.49 4.05
N SER A 259 4.25 -14.98 5.22
CA SER A 259 5.66 -14.92 5.63
C SER A 259 6.32 -16.30 5.78
N ASP A 260 5.53 -17.35 6.03
CA ASP A 260 6.05 -18.71 6.17
C ASP A 260 6.59 -19.23 4.84
N LEU A 261 6.05 -18.75 3.71
CA LEU A 261 6.56 -19.06 2.38
C LEU A 261 8.00 -18.56 2.20
N PHE A 262 8.33 -17.40 2.74
CA PHE A 262 9.72 -16.88 2.70
C PHE A 262 10.66 -17.72 3.57
N ALA A 263 10.21 -18.12 4.76
CA ALA A 263 11.03 -18.86 5.69
C ALA A 263 11.32 -20.31 5.24
N THR A 264 10.41 -20.89 4.46
CA THR A 264 10.49 -22.29 4.01
C THR A 264 10.96 -22.48 2.57
N ASN A 265 11.05 -21.41 1.77
CA ASN A 265 11.39 -21.48 0.34
C ASN A 265 12.52 -20.51 0.01
N LEU A 266 13.77 -20.93 0.28
CA LEU A 266 14.96 -20.08 0.19
C LEU A 266 15.59 -20.02 -1.22
N ASN A 267 14.99 -20.68 -2.21
CA ASN A 267 15.46 -20.78 -3.58
C ASN A 267 14.45 -20.23 -4.59
N TYR A 268 13.74 -19.16 -4.23
CA TYR A 268 12.76 -18.55 -5.13
C TYR A 268 13.15 -17.12 -5.51
N LEU A 269 12.77 -16.76 -6.73
CA LEU A 269 12.80 -15.39 -7.25
C LEU A 269 11.39 -15.02 -7.71
N THR A 270 10.77 -14.08 -7.03
CA THR A 270 9.47 -13.54 -7.43
C THR A 270 9.63 -12.16 -8.06
N TRP A 271 9.07 -11.97 -9.24
CA TRP A 271 8.83 -10.66 -9.80
C TRP A 271 7.39 -10.24 -9.51
N ALA A 272 7.22 -9.26 -8.64
CA ALA A 272 5.93 -8.61 -8.43
C ALA A 272 5.71 -7.58 -9.53
N VAL A 273 4.59 -7.67 -10.23
CA VAL A 273 4.15 -6.77 -11.28
C VAL A 273 3.02 -5.91 -10.72
N LEU A 274 3.28 -4.64 -10.48
CA LEU A 274 2.31 -3.68 -9.95
C LEU A 274 1.86 -2.72 -11.05
N LYS A 275 0.53 -2.64 -11.27
CA LYS A 275 -0.12 -1.67 -12.15
C LYS A 275 -0.50 -0.42 -11.36
N ALA A 276 0.09 0.71 -11.74
CA ALA A 276 -0.25 2.03 -11.22
C ALA A 276 -1.29 2.76 -12.09
N HIS A 277 -1.78 3.89 -11.63
CA HIS A 277 -2.75 4.74 -12.35
C HIS A 277 -3.97 3.95 -12.82
N THR A 278 -4.51 3.11 -11.92
CA THR A 278 -5.68 2.27 -12.18
C THR A 278 -6.91 3.10 -12.56
N ASN A 279 -7.70 2.61 -13.51
CA ASN A 279 -8.90 3.28 -14.00
C ASN A 279 -10.10 3.07 -13.08
N ASN A 280 -10.11 2.00 -12.30
CA ASN A 280 -11.21 1.64 -11.43
C ASN A 280 -11.45 2.67 -10.30
N ARG A 281 -12.69 3.13 -10.18
CA ARG A 281 -13.18 4.04 -9.12
C ARG A 281 -14.49 3.57 -8.50
N ALA A 282 -14.91 2.36 -8.81
CA ALA A 282 -16.21 1.83 -8.39
C ALA A 282 -16.15 1.09 -7.05
N GLY A 283 -14.96 0.90 -6.47
CA GLY A 283 -14.80 0.24 -5.18
C GLY A 283 -15.52 0.97 -4.05
N GLN A 284 -15.96 0.22 -3.05
CA GLN A 284 -16.79 0.72 -1.95
C GLN A 284 -16.41 0.10 -0.61
N VAL A 285 -16.58 0.89 0.43
CA VAL A 285 -16.59 0.46 1.84
C VAL A 285 -17.96 0.78 2.41
N LYS A 286 -18.67 -0.23 2.93
CA LYS A 286 -19.99 -0.12 3.53
C LYS A 286 -20.00 -0.67 4.95
N LEU A 287 -21.01 -0.33 5.72
CA LEU A 287 -21.20 -0.94 7.03
C LEU A 287 -21.71 -2.39 6.85
N ARG A 288 -21.14 -3.31 7.63
CA ARG A 288 -21.72 -4.65 7.79
C ARG A 288 -22.86 -4.63 8.80
N SER A 289 -22.71 -3.83 9.85
CA SER A 289 -23.69 -3.62 10.91
C SER A 289 -23.44 -2.29 11.64
N SER A 290 -24.24 -1.96 12.63
CA SER A 290 -24.02 -0.84 13.54
C SER A 290 -23.07 -1.17 14.71
N ASP A 291 -22.56 -2.42 14.83
CA ASP A 291 -21.54 -2.79 15.84
C ASP A 291 -20.16 -2.28 15.35
N PRO A 292 -19.50 -1.36 16.09
CA PRO A 292 -18.21 -0.79 15.70
C PRO A 292 -17.06 -1.81 15.72
N ARG A 293 -17.26 -3.00 16.30
CA ARG A 293 -16.28 -4.08 16.32
C ARG A 293 -16.27 -4.89 15.03
N ASP A 294 -17.35 -4.81 14.22
CA ASP A 294 -17.44 -5.52 12.96
C ASP A 294 -16.51 -4.91 11.91
N VAL A 295 -15.94 -5.77 11.07
CA VAL A 295 -15.20 -5.37 9.88
C VAL A 295 -16.21 -4.81 8.86
N PRO A 296 -15.95 -3.67 8.22
CA PRO A 296 -16.82 -3.17 7.16
C PRO A 296 -16.85 -4.14 5.96
N GLU A 297 -17.83 -4.00 5.12
CA GLU A 297 -17.89 -4.65 3.82
C GLU A 297 -16.98 -3.89 2.86
N ILE A 298 -15.95 -4.57 2.34
CA ILE A 298 -14.95 -4.00 1.43
C ILE A 298 -15.11 -4.69 0.08
N ASN A 299 -15.47 -3.92 -0.95
CA ASN A 299 -15.56 -4.43 -2.31
C ASN A 299 -14.77 -3.51 -3.24
N PHE A 300 -13.66 -4.00 -3.75
CA PHE A 300 -12.79 -3.26 -4.66
C PHE A 300 -13.36 -3.17 -6.08
N ARG A 301 -14.21 -4.12 -6.48
CA ARG A 301 -14.74 -4.24 -7.85
C ARG A 301 -13.63 -4.16 -8.89
N TYR A 302 -12.67 -5.06 -8.80
CA TYR A 302 -11.50 -5.06 -9.67
C TYR A 302 -11.87 -5.24 -11.13
N PHE A 303 -11.06 -4.66 -12.00
CA PHE A 303 -11.13 -4.74 -13.45
C PHE A 303 -12.53 -4.38 -13.99
N GLU A 304 -13.09 -5.20 -14.86
CA GLU A 304 -14.37 -4.98 -15.54
C GLU A 304 -15.58 -4.96 -14.61
N GLU A 305 -15.46 -5.52 -13.39
CA GLU A 305 -16.53 -5.41 -12.38
C GLU A 305 -16.74 -3.96 -11.92
N GLY A 306 -15.72 -3.12 -12.07
CA GLY A 306 -15.74 -1.74 -11.59
C GLY A 306 -16.10 -0.74 -12.67
N THR A 307 -15.36 -0.74 -13.76
CA THR A 307 -15.49 0.24 -14.84
C THR A 307 -15.26 -0.42 -16.21
N PRO A 308 -15.87 0.11 -17.29
CA PRO A 308 -15.64 -0.40 -18.65
C PRO A 308 -14.15 -0.36 -19.07
N ASP A 309 -13.39 0.60 -18.52
CA ASP A 309 -11.96 0.77 -18.83
C ASP A 309 -11.06 -0.19 -17.99
N GLY A 310 -11.64 -1.03 -17.15
CA GLY A 310 -10.91 -1.99 -16.32
C GLY A 310 -10.14 -3.04 -17.13
N GLY A 311 -10.58 -3.35 -18.35
CA GLY A 311 -9.88 -4.22 -19.28
C GLY A 311 -8.51 -3.68 -19.69
N GLU A 312 -8.36 -2.37 -19.80
CA GLU A 312 -7.08 -1.71 -20.11
C GLU A 312 -6.04 -1.91 -18.99
N ASP A 313 -6.48 -1.88 -17.73
CA ASP A 313 -5.63 -2.17 -16.59
C ASP A 313 -5.18 -3.63 -16.59
N LEU A 314 -6.09 -4.55 -16.94
CA LEU A 314 -5.83 -5.98 -17.05
C LEU A 314 -4.76 -6.27 -18.13
N ASP A 315 -4.91 -5.69 -19.32
CA ASP A 315 -3.95 -5.83 -20.43
C ASP A 315 -2.57 -5.26 -20.07
N SER A 316 -2.53 -4.19 -19.29
CA SER A 316 -1.26 -3.64 -18.80
C SER A 316 -0.53 -4.63 -17.89
N VAL A 317 -1.23 -5.38 -17.04
CA VAL A 317 -0.61 -6.41 -16.19
C VAL A 317 -0.16 -7.61 -17.03
N VAL A 318 -0.90 -7.99 -18.06
CA VAL A 318 -0.48 -9.02 -19.04
C VAL A 318 0.86 -8.64 -19.68
N ASP A 319 1.01 -7.38 -20.16
CA ASP A 319 2.29 -6.90 -20.71
C ASP A 319 3.41 -6.98 -19.66
N GLY A 320 3.13 -6.63 -18.40
CA GLY A 320 4.09 -6.75 -17.31
C GLY A 320 4.57 -8.17 -17.09
N ILE A 321 3.68 -9.19 -17.08
CA ILE A 321 4.04 -10.60 -16.97
C ILE A 321 4.91 -11.03 -18.16
N ARG A 322 4.51 -10.65 -19.40
CA ARG A 322 5.28 -10.96 -20.61
C ARG A 322 6.67 -10.33 -20.56
N PHE A 323 6.77 -9.12 -20.05
CA PHE A 323 8.06 -8.46 -19.88
C PHE A 323 8.94 -9.21 -18.87
N VAL A 324 8.42 -9.60 -17.72
CA VAL A 324 9.16 -10.42 -16.74
C VAL A 324 9.65 -11.72 -17.36
N ARG A 325 8.83 -12.40 -18.18
CA ARG A 325 9.24 -13.61 -18.89
C ARG A 325 10.41 -13.35 -19.84
N ARG A 326 10.46 -12.18 -20.52
CA ARG A 326 11.65 -11.77 -21.30
C ARG A 326 12.88 -11.57 -20.42
N LEU A 327 12.75 -10.86 -19.30
CA LEU A 327 13.85 -10.65 -18.35
C LEU A 327 14.46 -11.97 -17.83
N THR A 328 13.66 -13.00 -17.69
CA THR A 328 14.06 -14.30 -17.11
C THR A 328 14.38 -15.36 -18.17
N GLU A 329 14.21 -15.08 -19.48
CA GLU A 329 14.38 -16.05 -20.53
C GLU A 329 15.79 -16.66 -20.60
N LYS A 330 16.83 -15.82 -20.47
CA LYS A 330 18.22 -16.29 -20.45
C LYS A 330 18.49 -17.18 -19.24
N LEU A 331 17.98 -16.83 -18.09
CA LEU A 331 18.13 -17.61 -16.86
C LEU A 331 17.45 -18.99 -16.99
N LYS A 332 16.28 -19.06 -17.65
CA LYS A 332 15.61 -20.32 -17.98
C LYS A 332 16.42 -21.17 -18.96
N LYS A 333 16.92 -20.57 -20.06
CA LYS A 333 17.74 -21.28 -21.07
C LYS A 333 19.04 -21.85 -20.51
N ARG A 334 19.60 -21.21 -19.48
CA ARG A 334 20.84 -21.64 -18.78
C ARG A 334 20.55 -22.62 -17.64
N GLY A 335 19.30 -22.94 -17.36
CA GLY A 335 18.90 -23.85 -16.28
C GLY A 335 19.01 -23.28 -14.88
N ILE A 336 19.22 -21.96 -14.71
CA ILE A 336 19.27 -21.29 -13.41
C ILE A 336 17.87 -21.22 -12.78
N ILE A 337 16.83 -20.98 -13.59
CA ILE A 337 15.44 -21.14 -13.21
C ILE A 337 15.01 -22.54 -13.57
N ALA A 338 14.68 -23.35 -12.58
CA ALA A 338 14.18 -24.70 -12.76
C ALA A 338 12.73 -24.73 -13.26
N LYS A 339 11.90 -23.78 -12.80
CA LYS A 339 10.47 -23.73 -13.16
C LYS A 339 9.85 -22.38 -12.83
N GLU A 340 9.00 -21.86 -13.73
CA GLU A 340 8.04 -20.82 -13.41
C GLU A 340 6.80 -21.50 -12.78
N GLU A 341 6.57 -21.29 -11.49
CA GLU A 341 5.43 -21.90 -10.80
C GLU A 341 4.14 -21.10 -10.95
N LEU A 342 4.24 -19.75 -10.96
CA LEU A 342 3.13 -18.84 -11.20
C LEU A 342 3.53 -17.76 -12.22
N PRO A 343 2.65 -17.45 -13.17
CA PRO A 343 1.38 -18.12 -13.52
C PRO A 343 1.54 -19.55 -14.02
N GLY A 344 2.76 -20.01 -14.26
CA GLY A 344 3.08 -21.34 -14.73
C GLY A 344 3.28 -21.44 -16.24
N GLU A 345 4.10 -22.39 -16.68
CA GLU A 345 4.53 -22.53 -18.07
C GLU A 345 3.40 -22.86 -19.04
N GLN A 346 2.29 -23.44 -18.55
CA GLN A 346 1.10 -23.73 -19.34
C GLN A 346 0.23 -22.51 -19.63
N THR A 347 0.37 -21.42 -18.87
CA THR A 347 -0.42 -20.18 -18.99
C THR A 347 0.25 -19.27 -20.02
N GLN A 348 -0.05 -19.44 -21.31
CA GLN A 348 0.69 -18.79 -22.40
C GLN A 348 -0.12 -17.74 -23.16
N SER A 349 -1.41 -17.96 -23.41
CA SER A 349 -2.23 -17.01 -24.13
C SER A 349 -2.54 -15.75 -23.29
N ASP A 350 -2.92 -14.67 -23.94
CA ASP A 350 -3.36 -13.47 -23.22
C ASP A 350 -4.61 -13.73 -22.40
N ASP A 351 -5.51 -14.59 -22.87
CA ASP A 351 -6.72 -14.93 -22.13
C ASP A 351 -6.41 -15.77 -20.90
N ASP A 352 -5.51 -16.75 -20.98
CA ASP A 352 -5.05 -17.50 -19.80
C ASP A 352 -4.38 -16.56 -18.76
N LEU A 353 -3.58 -15.60 -19.23
CA LEU A 353 -2.96 -14.60 -18.36
C LEU A 353 -3.98 -13.67 -17.72
N ARG A 354 -5.01 -13.22 -18.46
CA ARG A 354 -6.11 -12.42 -17.90
C ARG A 354 -6.86 -13.20 -16.82
N ASP A 355 -7.13 -14.48 -17.04
CA ASP A 355 -7.82 -15.33 -16.06
C ASP A 355 -6.95 -15.57 -14.81
N TYR A 356 -5.64 -15.76 -14.98
CA TYR A 356 -4.69 -15.80 -13.87
C TYR A 356 -4.73 -14.48 -13.08
N ILE A 357 -4.65 -13.34 -13.74
CA ILE A 357 -4.66 -12.02 -13.08
C ILE A 357 -5.97 -11.80 -12.31
N ARG A 358 -7.13 -12.10 -12.92
CA ARG A 358 -8.44 -11.96 -12.24
C ARG A 358 -8.53 -12.78 -10.96
N SER A 359 -7.93 -13.96 -10.94
CA SER A 359 -8.01 -14.87 -9.80
C SER A 359 -6.90 -14.70 -8.76
N HIS A 360 -5.78 -14.03 -9.12
CA HIS A 360 -4.60 -13.92 -8.26
C HIS A 360 -4.17 -12.49 -7.95
N ALA A 361 -4.78 -11.47 -8.57
CA ALA A 361 -4.40 -10.09 -8.28
C ALA A 361 -4.74 -9.72 -6.83
N TRP A 362 -3.81 -9.04 -6.20
CA TRP A 362 -4.00 -8.45 -4.88
C TRP A 362 -3.72 -6.95 -4.90
N GLY A 363 -4.01 -6.26 -3.78
CA GLY A 363 -3.65 -4.88 -3.55
C GLY A 363 -3.40 -4.63 -2.07
N HIS A 364 -2.59 -3.62 -1.77
CA HIS A 364 -2.28 -3.20 -0.40
C HIS A 364 -2.10 -1.68 -0.28
N HIS A 365 -2.68 -0.95 -1.24
CA HIS A 365 -2.63 0.51 -1.33
C HIS A 365 -4.01 1.15 -1.29
N ALA A 366 -4.96 0.52 -0.57
CA ALA A 366 -6.34 1.01 -0.44
C ALA A 366 -6.39 2.49 -0.05
N SER A 367 -7.19 3.27 -0.79
CA SER A 367 -7.24 4.73 -0.65
C SER A 367 -8.55 5.32 -1.18
N CYS A 368 -8.71 6.63 -1.08
CA CYS A 368 -9.71 7.45 -1.78
C CYS A 368 -11.16 7.42 -1.25
N THR A 369 -11.45 6.75 -0.15
CA THR A 369 -12.81 6.55 0.37
C THR A 369 -13.43 7.73 1.11
N CYS A 370 -12.66 8.81 1.33
CA CYS A 370 -13.12 10.10 1.88
C CYS A 370 -12.47 11.25 1.10
N ALA A 371 -12.65 11.26 -0.21
CA ALA A 371 -11.91 12.11 -1.14
C ALA A 371 -12.07 13.61 -0.88
N ILE A 372 -10.97 14.36 -1.00
CA ILE A 372 -11.00 15.82 -1.10
C ILE A 372 -11.67 16.21 -2.43
N GLY A 373 -12.64 17.12 -2.38
CA GLY A 373 -13.34 17.60 -3.57
C GLY A 373 -14.62 18.36 -3.22
N PRO A 374 -15.29 18.96 -4.22
CA PRO A 374 -16.58 19.58 -4.05
C PRO A 374 -17.65 18.58 -3.59
N ARG A 375 -18.46 18.98 -2.62
CA ARG A 375 -19.51 18.10 -2.07
C ARG A 375 -20.50 17.60 -3.13
N GLU A 376 -20.85 18.44 -4.06
CA GLU A 376 -21.76 18.16 -5.19
C GLU A 376 -21.17 17.16 -6.20
N GLN A 377 -19.87 16.88 -6.12
CA GLN A 377 -19.15 15.87 -6.91
C GLN A 377 -18.73 14.66 -6.05
N ASN A 378 -19.48 14.39 -4.98
CA ASN A 378 -19.18 13.34 -4.01
C ASN A 378 -17.85 13.55 -3.21
N GLY A 379 -17.34 14.79 -3.14
CA GLY A 379 -16.26 15.14 -2.22
C GLY A 379 -16.71 15.00 -0.77
N VAL A 380 -15.86 14.42 0.07
CA VAL A 380 -16.09 14.27 1.51
C VAL A 380 -15.43 15.40 2.28
N LEU A 381 -14.31 15.90 1.78
CA LEU A 381 -13.45 16.85 2.47
C LEU A 381 -13.21 18.10 1.63
N GLY A 382 -13.07 19.24 2.32
CA GLY A 382 -12.44 20.43 1.75
C GLY A 382 -10.93 20.27 1.60
N SER A 383 -10.28 21.22 0.88
CA SER A 383 -8.83 21.25 0.72
C SER A 383 -8.07 21.50 2.03
N ASP A 384 -8.77 21.93 3.07
CA ASP A 384 -8.32 22.08 4.45
C ASP A 384 -8.50 20.82 5.30
N PHE A 385 -8.85 19.68 4.68
CA PHE A 385 -9.12 18.38 5.30
C PHE A 385 -10.38 18.30 6.17
N ARG A 386 -11.20 19.34 6.24
CA ARG A 386 -12.45 19.33 7.02
C ARG A 386 -13.53 18.52 6.34
N VAL A 387 -14.26 17.74 7.14
CA VAL A 387 -15.42 16.99 6.68
C VAL A 387 -16.56 17.94 6.36
N HIS A 388 -17.10 17.90 5.15
CA HIS A 388 -18.20 18.77 4.72
C HIS A 388 -19.42 18.64 5.61
N GLY A 389 -20.02 19.78 5.97
CA GLY A 389 -21.22 19.85 6.81
C GLY A 389 -20.97 19.64 8.30
N THR A 390 -19.71 19.61 8.76
CA THR A 390 -19.31 19.54 10.17
C THR A 390 -18.39 20.69 10.55
N GLN A 391 -18.14 20.83 11.85
CA GLN A 391 -17.14 21.74 12.41
C GLN A 391 -16.18 20.96 13.32
N GLY A 392 -14.89 21.32 13.32
CA GLY A 392 -13.90 20.72 14.18
C GLY A 392 -13.65 19.21 13.93
N LEU A 393 -13.95 18.73 12.72
CA LEU A 393 -13.70 17.35 12.30
C LEU A 393 -12.90 17.32 11.01
N ARG A 394 -11.77 16.61 11.03
CA ARG A 394 -10.90 16.41 9.86
C ARG A 394 -10.60 14.92 9.62
N VAL A 395 -10.20 14.61 8.40
CA VAL A 395 -9.63 13.30 8.02
C VAL A 395 -8.23 13.54 7.46
N VAL A 396 -7.25 12.77 7.96
CA VAL A 396 -5.85 12.88 7.53
C VAL A 396 -5.25 11.48 7.43
N ASP A 397 -5.50 10.80 6.33
CA ASP A 397 -4.97 9.48 6.00
C ASP A 397 -5.09 9.19 4.49
N ALA A 398 -4.87 7.94 4.05
CA ALA A 398 -4.95 7.57 2.64
C ALA A 398 -6.35 7.69 2.02
N SER A 399 -7.41 7.81 2.82
CA SER A 399 -8.78 7.98 2.30
C SER A 399 -9.01 9.33 1.62
N VAL A 400 -8.15 10.33 1.90
CA VAL A 400 -8.37 11.72 1.43
C VAL A 400 -8.06 11.94 -0.05
N PHE A 401 -7.32 11.05 -0.70
CA PHE A 401 -6.95 11.22 -2.10
C PHE A 401 -8.18 11.16 -3.01
N PRO A 402 -8.35 12.10 -3.96
CA PRO A 402 -9.39 12.00 -4.97
C PRO A 402 -9.07 10.90 -6.00
N ARG A 403 -7.78 10.64 -6.21
CA ARG A 403 -7.24 9.57 -7.06
C ARG A 403 -5.99 9.00 -6.39
N ILE A 404 -5.82 7.68 -6.46
CA ILE A 404 -4.67 7.02 -5.88
C ILE A 404 -3.35 7.54 -6.50
N PRO A 405 -2.39 8.05 -5.69
CA PRO A 405 -1.18 8.69 -6.21
C PRO A 405 -0.06 7.69 -6.53
N GLY A 406 0.72 7.98 -7.56
CA GLY A 406 2.01 7.34 -7.88
C GLY A 406 1.99 5.81 -7.97
N PHE A 407 3.11 5.17 -7.62
CA PHE A 407 3.24 3.72 -7.48
C PHE A 407 2.92 3.27 -6.06
N PHE A 408 3.76 3.63 -5.09
CA PHE A 408 3.53 3.38 -3.67
C PHE A 408 2.99 4.63 -2.99
N ILE A 409 2.04 4.46 -2.06
CA ILE A 409 1.34 5.60 -1.45
C ILE A 409 1.97 6.10 -0.14
N ALA A 410 2.93 5.38 0.44
CA ALA A 410 3.46 5.72 1.77
C ALA A 410 4.03 7.15 1.86
N SER A 411 4.87 7.57 0.90
CA SER A 411 5.42 8.92 0.87
C SER A 411 4.35 9.99 0.67
N ALA A 412 3.33 9.70 -0.16
CA ALA A 412 2.20 10.60 -0.35
C ALA A 412 1.36 10.75 0.93
N VAL A 413 1.18 9.67 1.72
CA VAL A 413 0.49 9.73 3.01
C VAL A 413 1.28 10.56 4.02
N TYR A 414 2.61 10.44 4.07
CA TYR A 414 3.44 11.32 4.90
C TYR A 414 3.32 12.79 4.48
N MET A 415 3.34 13.06 3.18
CA MET A 415 3.13 14.42 2.66
C MET A 415 1.76 15.00 3.06
N ILE A 416 0.69 14.20 3.03
CA ILE A 416 -0.64 14.59 3.52
C ILE A 416 -0.60 14.93 5.01
N GLY A 417 0.10 14.13 5.83
CA GLY A 417 0.26 14.39 7.26
C GLY A 417 0.95 15.73 7.53
N GLU A 418 2.06 16.03 6.86
CA GLU A 418 2.79 17.29 6.96
C GLU A 418 1.93 18.48 6.49
N LYS A 419 1.24 18.33 5.34
CA LYS A 419 0.36 19.39 4.81
C LYS A 419 -0.81 19.68 5.75
N ALA A 420 -1.43 18.66 6.33
CA ALA A 420 -2.51 18.84 7.29
C ALA A 420 -2.02 19.55 8.57
N ALA A 421 -0.82 19.20 9.05
CA ALA A 421 -0.20 19.89 10.19
C ALA A 421 0.01 21.39 9.89
N ASP A 422 0.52 21.75 8.71
CA ASP A 422 0.66 23.17 8.30
C ASP A 422 -0.67 23.92 8.30
N VAL A 423 -1.73 23.29 7.77
CA VAL A 423 -3.07 23.89 7.72
C VAL A 423 -3.61 24.11 9.13
N ILE A 424 -3.55 23.09 10.01
CA ILE A 424 -4.03 23.15 11.39
C ILE A 424 -3.27 24.24 12.18
N LEU A 425 -1.94 24.27 12.06
CA LEU A 425 -1.10 25.27 12.76
C LEU A 425 -1.34 26.69 12.27
N THR A 426 -1.58 26.89 10.98
CA THR A 426 -1.88 28.20 10.41
C THR A 426 -3.22 28.73 10.91
N GLU A 427 -4.22 27.88 11.01
CA GLU A 427 -5.53 28.26 11.53
C GLU A 427 -5.52 28.50 13.05
N ALA A 428 -4.72 27.73 13.80
CA ALA A 428 -4.60 27.90 15.23
C ALA A 428 -3.92 29.25 15.67
N LYS A 429 -3.25 29.92 14.72
CA LYS A 429 -2.62 31.24 14.93
C LYS A 429 -3.55 32.42 14.60
N ARG A 430 -4.68 32.17 13.96
CA ARG A 430 -5.74 33.14 13.65
C ARG A 430 -6.78 33.20 14.77
#